data_f40f6fde81bf21eb65cf312a5196d727
#
_entry.id   f40f6fde81bf21eb65cf312a5196d727
#
_cell.length_a   1.000
_cell.length_b   1.000
_cell.length_c   1.000
_cell.angle_alpha   90.00
_cell.angle_beta   90.00
_cell.angle_gamma   90.00
#
_symmetry.space_group_name_H-M   'P 1'
#
loop_
_entity.id
_entity.type
_entity.pdbx_description
1 polymer ?
#
loop_
_entity_poly.entity_id
_entity_poly.type
_entity_poly.pdbx_seq_one_letter_code
_entity_poly.pdbx_strand_id
1 'polypeptide(L)'
;MSVIPYVIEQTSRGERSYDIYSRLLKERIIFLGEEVTDASASVIIAQLLFLEGEDPEKDIHLYINSPGGSVSAGLAIYDTMQYIKCDVSTICIGMTASMGSFLLSGGAKGKRFALPNSEIMIHQPLGGAKGQATEIKIAAEHILKTRERLNKILAANTGQSLEQIEIDTERDNFMSAEEAKEYGLVDEVITSH
;
A
#
# COMPACT_ATOMS: atom_id res chain seq x y z
N MET A 1 -18.70 -12.76 -8.63
CA MET A 1 -17.76 -11.92 -9.42
C MET A 1 -18.52 -10.67 -9.84
N SER A 2 -18.04 -9.49 -9.45
CA SER A 2 -18.59 -8.23 -9.96
C SER A 2 -18.18 -8.07 -11.43
N VAL A 3 -19.12 -7.58 -12.25
CA VAL A 3 -18.84 -7.31 -13.67
C VAL A 3 -17.97 -6.05 -13.74
N ILE A 4 -16.79 -6.18 -14.35
CA ILE A 4 -15.92 -5.03 -14.61
C ILE A 4 -16.49 -4.28 -15.83
N PRO A 5 -16.88 -2.99 -15.69
CA PRO A 5 -17.44 -2.21 -16.78
C PRO A 5 -16.39 -1.87 -17.84
N TYR A 6 -16.83 -1.78 -19.09
CA TYR A 6 -16.04 -1.32 -20.22
C TYR A 6 -16.43 0.10 -20.59
N VAL A 7 -15.43 0.90 -20.99
CA VAL A 7 -15.60 2.25 -21.53
C VAL A 7 -15.11 2.28 -22.98
N ILE A 8 -15.82 3.03 -23.83
CA ILE A 8 -15.44 3.21 -25.24
C ILE A 8 -14.91 4.63 -25.41
N GLU A 9 -13.68 4.73 -25.87
CA GLU A 9 -13.02 5.99 -26.18
C GLU A 9 -13.03 6.21 -27.70
N GLN A 10 -13.59 7.32 -28.18
CA GLN A 10 -13.51 7.71 -29.57
C GLN A 10 -12.21 8.47 -29.84
N THR A 11 -11.44 7.99 -30.79
CA THR A 11 -10.18 8.62 -31.21
C THR A 11 -10.25 8.96 -32.71
N SER A 12 -9.33 9.79 -33.19
CA SER A 12 -9.19 10.07 -34.63
C SER A 12 -8.90 8.83 -35.50
N ARG A 13 -8.53 7.69 -34.87
CA ARG A 13 -8.23 6.41 -35.52
C ARG A 13 -9.32 5.36 -35.33
N GLY A 14 -10.49 5.73 -34.78
CA GLY A 14 -11.61 4.85 -34.48
C GLY A 14 -11.89 4.67 -33.01
N GLU A 15 -12.79 3.76 -32.69
CA GLU A 15 -13.21 3.43 -31.33
C GLU A 15 -12.22 2.44 -30.70
N ARG A 16 -11.89 2.66 -29.41
CA ARG A 16 -11.14 1.73 -28.57
C ARG A 16 -11.93 1.40 -27.31
N SER A 17 -12.05 0.13 -26.99
CA SER A 17 -12.67 -0.36 -25.78
C SER A 17 -11.61 -0.70 -24.74
N TYR A 18 -11.82 -0.25 -23.50
CA TYR A 18 -11.00 -0.56 -22.34
C TYR A 18 -11.90 -1.03 -21.19
N ASP A 19 -11.44 -1.98 -20.38
CA ASP A 19 -12.04 -2.10 -19.06
C ASP A 19 -11.68 -0.86 -18.21
N ILE A 20 -12.44 -0.61 -17.15
CA ILE A 20 -12.29 0.63 -16.37
C ILE A 20 -10.89 0.75 -15.74
N TYR A 21 -10.29 -0.34 -15.27
CA TYR A 21 -8.95 -0.29 -14.66
C TYR A 21 -7.87 0.00 -15.69
N SER A 22 -7.94 -0.63 -16.87
CA SER A 22 -7.03 -0.33 -17.98
C SER A 22 -7.17 1.11 -18.47
N ARG A 23 -8.39 1.69 -18.43
CA ARG A 23 -8.60 3.09 -18.77
C ARG A 23 -7.99 4.04 -17.74
N LEU A 24 -8.16 3.74 -16.45
CA LEU A 24 -7.59 4.52 -15.36
C LEU A 24 -6.05 4.40 -15.30
N LEU A 25 -5.50 3.24 -15.66
CA LEU A 25 -4.05 3.06 -15.77
C LEU A 25 -3.40 4.04 -16.77
N LYS A 26 -4.10 4.42 -17.84
CA LYS A 26 -3.61 5.47 -18.77
C LYS A 26 -3.47 6.84 -18.11
N GLU A 27 -4.24 7.09 -17.04
CA GLU A 27 -4.13 8.28 -16.20
C GLU A 27 -3.18 8.05 -15.01
N ARG A 28 -2.38 6.97 -15.06
CA ARG A 28 -1.40 6.58 -14.04
C ARG A 28 -2.01 6.24 -12.69
N ILE A 29 -3.26 5.77 -12.70
CA ILE A 29 -4.01 5.38 -11.50
C ILE A 29 -4.02 3.86 -11.38
N ILE A 30 -3.57 3.37 -10.21
CA ILE A 30 -3.55 1.96 -9.82
C ILE A 30 -4.44 1.78 -8.60
N PHE A 31 -5.14 0.64 -8.50
CA PHE A 31 -5.96 0.27 -7.35
C PHE A 31 -5.42 -0.98 -6.65
N LEU A 32 -5.23 -0.88 -5.34
CA LEU A 32 -5.12 -2.01 -4.42
C LEU A 32 -6.43 -2.06 -3.61
N GLY A 33 -7.45 -2.72 -4.16
CA GLY A 33 -8.80 -2.79 -3.58
C GLY A 33 -9.13 -4.14 -2.95
N GLU A 34 -8.12 -4.94 -2.61
CA GLU A 34 -8.26 -6.30 -2.10
C GLU A 34 -7.15 -6.66 -1.11
N GLU A 35 -7.15 -7.90 -0.64
CA GLU A 35 -6.07 -8.44 0.19
C GLU A 35 -4.72 -8.43 -0.57
N VAL A 36 -3.65 -8.14 0.16
CA VAL A 36 -2.28 -8.21 -0.37
C VAL A 36 -1.85 -9.68 -0.45
N THR A 37 -1.80 -10.20 -1.67
CA THR A 37 -1.39 -11.57 -2.00
C THR A 37 -0.26 -11.53 -3.03
N ASP A 38 0.38 -12.67 -3.30
CA ASP A 38 1.40 -12.77 -4.35
C ASP A 38 0.82 -12.41 -5.73
N ALA A 39 -0.46 -12.73 -5.97
CA ALA A 39 -1.15 -12.42 -7.22
C ALA A 39 -1.41 -10.91 -7.36
N SER A 40 -2.03 -10.28 -6.34
CA SER A 40 -2.30 -8.83 -6.37
C SER A 40 -1.00 -8.03 -6.43
N ALA A 41 0.03 -8.45 -5.68
CA ALA A 41 1.34 -7.81 -5.70
C ALA A 41 1.99 -7.86 -7.09
N SER A 42 1.96 -9.01 -7.75
CA SER A 42 2.51 -9.16 -9.12
C SER A 42 1.85 -8.22 -10.11
N VAL A 43 0.53 -8.03 -10.02
CA VAL A 43 -0.22 -7.10 -10.89
C VAL A 43 0.16 -5.64 -10.59
N ILE A 44 0.21 -5.25 -9.31
CA ILE A 44 0.60 -3.88 -8.92
C ILE A 44 2.02 -3.57 -9.37
N ILE A 45 2.97 -4.48 -9.12
CA ILE A 45 4.38 -4.32 -9.53
C ILE A 45 4.49 -4.17 -11.05
N ALA A 46 3.80 -5.00 -11.83
CA ALA A 46 3.80 -4.90 -13.28
C ALA A 46 3.28 -3.54 -13.78
N GLN A 47 2.23 -3.01 -13.13
CA GLN A 47 1.69 -1.69 -13.46
C GLN A 47 2.67 -0.55 -13.09
N LEU A 48 3.33 -0.63 -11.93
CA LEU A 48 4.35 0.35 -11.52
C LEU A 48 5.50 0.41 -12.53
N LEU A 49 6.05 -0.76 -12.90
CA LEU A 49 7.15 -0.84 -13.87
C LEU A 49 6.72 -0.41 -15.29
N PHE A 50 5.50 -0.73 -15.69
CA PHE A 50 4.95 -0.29 -16.96
C PHE A 50 4.85 1.24 -17.03
N LEU A 51 4.30 1.87 -15.97
CA LEU A 51 4.13 3.32 -15.91
C LEU A 51 5.47 4.06 -15.81
N GLU A 52 6.46 3.50 -15.11
CA GLU A 52 7.83 4.05 -15.15
C GLU A 52 8.41 4.03 -16.57
N GLY A 53 8.21 2.92 -17.30
CA GLY A 53 8.66 2.79 -18.68
C GLY A 53 8.00 3.77 -19.65
N GLU A 54 6.74 4.17 -19.39
CA GLU A 54 6.02 5.16 -20.20
C GLU A 54 6.52 6.59 -19.95
N ASP A 55 6.67 7.00 -18.70
CA ASP A 55 7.15 8.33 -18.32
C ASP A 55 7.69 8.33 -16.87
N PRO A 56 9.01 8.31 -16.68
CA PRO A 56 9.61 8.24 -15.34
C PRO A 56 9.50 9.55 -14.52
N GLU A 57 9.11 10.67 -15.14
CA GLU A 57 9.04 11.98 -14.49
C GLU A 57 7.64 12.29 -13.91
N LYS A 58 6.65 11.49 -14.26
CA LYS A 58 5.27 11.69 -13.79
C LYS A 58 4.94 10.80 -12.62
N ASP A 59 4.18 11.36 -11.68
CA ASP A 59 3.67 10.64 -10.52
C ASP A 59 2.77 9.46 -10.91
N ILE A 60 2.76 8.44 -10.05
CA ILE A 60 1.82 7.32 -10.09
C ILE A 60 0.90 7.46 -8.88
N HIS A 61 -0.40 7.26 -9.08
CA HIS A 61 -1.40 7.36 -8.01
C HIS A 61 -1.89 5.97 -7.62
N LEU A 62 -1.51 5.52 -6.42
CA LEU A 62 -1.91 4.23 -5.85
C LEU A 62 -3.05 4.43 -4.85
N TYR A 63 -4.27 4.10 -5.26
CA TYR A 63 -5.44 4.09 -4.38
C TYR A 63 -5.52 2.78 -3.62
N ILE A 64 -5.65 2.87 -2.29
CA ILE A 64 -5.59 1.71 -1.40
C ILE A 64 -6.89 1.62 -0.59
N ASN A 65 -7.54 0.46 -0.69
CA ASN A 65 -8.63 0.01 0.16
C ASN A 65 -8.42 -1.49 0.44
N SER A 66 -7.59 -1.79 1.43
CA SER A 66 -7.08 -3.14 1.66
C SER A 66 -7.00 -3.48 3.14
N PRO A 67 -7.42 -4.68 3.54
CA PRO A 67 -7.23 -5.17 4.92
C PRO A 67 -5.76 -5.56 5.22
N GLY A 68 -4.86 -5.43 4.26
CA GLY A 68 -3.50 -5.94 4.34
C GLY A 68 -3.38 -7.36 3.80
N GLY A 69 -2.48 -8.16 4.34
CA GLY A 69 -2.24 -9.54 3.90
C GLY A 69 -0.77 -9.96 3.99
N SER A 70 -0.26 -10.66 2.97
CA SER A 70 1.08 -11.21 2.93
C SER A 70 2.17 -10.14 3.08
N VAL A 71 3.00 -10.28 4.11
CA VAL A 71 4.11 -9.35 4.37
C VAL A 71 5.14 -9.40 3.24
N SER A 72 5.49 -10.58 2.72
CA SER A 72 6.46 -10.70 1.62
C SER A 72 5.95 -10.06 0.33
N ALA A 73 4.67 -10.26 0.00
CA ALA A 73 4.04 -9.64 -1.14
C ALA A 73 3.95 -8.10 -0.99
N GLY A 74 3.61 -7.62 0.20
CA GLY A 74 3.57 -6.18 0.49
C GLY A 74 4.95 -5.53 0.44
N LEU A 75 5.98 -6.18 0.96
CA LEU A 75 7.36 -5.69 0.84
C LEU A 75 7.84 -5.64 -0.62
N ALA A 76 7.42 -6.59 -1.47
CA ALA A 76 7.75 -6.55 -2.89
C ALA A 76 7.12 -5.33 -3.59
N ILE A 77 5.87 -4.97 -3.25
CA ILE A 77 5.25 -3.72 -3.74
C ILE A 77 6.03 -2.51 -3.20
N TYR A 78 6.26 -2.46 -1.88
CA TYR A 78 6.98 -1.36 -1.23
C TYR A 78 8.35 -1.12 -1.86
N ASP A 79 9.16 -2.15 -1.97
CA ASP A 79 10.50 -2.05 -2.55
C ASP A 79 10.45 -1.57 -4.01
N THR A 80 9.44 -1.99 -4.78
CA THR A 80 9.23 -1.51 -6.15
C THR A 80 8.87 -0.03 -6.17
N MET A 81 7.97 0.43 -5.27
CA MET A 81 7.64 1.85 -5.13
C MET A 81 8.87 2.71 -4.83
N GLN A 82 9.81 2.19 -4.00
CA GLN A 82 11.05 2.90 -3.68
C GLN A 82 12.12 2.79 -4.79
N TYR A 83 12.06 1.75 -5.60
CA TYR A 83 13.06 1.46 -6.65
C TYR A 83 12.85 2.28 -7.91
N ILE A 84 11.60 2.47 -8.34
CA ILE A 84 11.24 3.23 -9.54
C ILE A 84 11.56 4.72 -9.39
N LYS A 85 11.75 5.42 -10.51
CA LYS A 85 12.04 6.86 -10.50
C LYS A 85 10.82 7.73 -10.27
N CYS A 86 9.63 7.24 -10.66
CA CYS A 86 8.38 7.96 -10.44
C CYS A 86 8.11 8.11 -8.94
N ASP A 87 7.66 9.27 -8.51
CA ASP A 87 7.02 9.40 -7.21
C ASP A 87 5.70 8.62 -7.19
N VAL A 88 5.51 7.80 -6.17
CA VAL A 88 4.24 7.11 -5.95
C VAL A 88 3.43 7.86 -4.91
N SER A 89 2.37 8.52 -5.34
CA SER A 89 1.36 9.09 -4.45
C SER A 89 0.44 7.99 -3.95
N THR A 90 0.19 7.93 -2.65
CA THR A 90 -0.69 6.92 -2.04
C THR A 90 -1.94 7.58 -1.47
N ILE A 91 -3.10 6.99 -1.72
CA ILE A 91 -4.39 7.54 -1.31
C ILE A 91 -5.22 6.46 -0.60
N CYS A 92 -5.51 6.67 0.68
CA CYS A 92 -6.43 5.81 1.41
C CYS A 92 -7.88 6.15 1.05
N ILE A 93 -8.62 5.14 0.59
CA ILE A 93 -10.08 5.21 0.38
C ILE A 93 -10.75 4.08 1.18
N GLY A 94 -11.72 4.40 2.03
CA GLY A 94 -12.37 3.43 2.90
C GLY A 94 -11.46 2.98 4.04
N MET A 95 -10.72 1.88 3.87
CA MET A 95 -9.83 1.35 4.93
C MET A 95 -8.48 0.91 4.38
N THR A 96 -7.42 1.24 5.12
CA THR A 96 -6.12 0.60 4.96
C THR A 96 -5.67 -0.01 6.29
N ALA A 97 -5.44 -1.32 6.30
CA ALA A 97 -5.02 -2.01 7.51
C ALA A 97 -3.74 -2.84 7.28
N SER A 98 -2.93 -3.01 8.33
CA SER A 98 -1.76 -3.90 8.30
C SER A 98 -0.80 -3.57 7.15
N MET A 99 -0.55 -4.51 6.23
CA MET A 99 0.27 -4.24 5.03
C MET A 99 -0.32 -3.14 4.12
N GLY A 100 -1.65 -2.90 4.16
CA GLY A 100 -2.26 -1.78 3.44
C GLY A 100 -1.80 -0.43 3.99
N SER A 101 -1.82 -0.23 5.31
CA SER A 101 -1.32 0.99 5.96
C SER A 101 0.20 1.15 5.84
N PHE A 102 0.92 0.04 5.84
CA PHE A 102 2.35 0.04 5.58
C PHE A 102 2.66 0.59 4.17
N LEU A 103 1.95 0.12 3.14
CA LEU A 103 2.08 0.62 1.77
C LEU A 103 1.64 2.08 1.65
N LEU A 104 0.56 2.47 2.34
CA LEU A 104 0.10 3.87 2.39
C LEU A 104 1.20 4.79 2.90
N SER A 105 1.85 4.42 4.01
CA SER A 105 2.96 5.20 4.60
C SER A 105 4.20 5.26 3.70
N GLY A 106 4.33 4.32 2.76
CA GLY A 106 5.45 4.18 1.83
C GLY A 106 5.37 5.09 0.60
N GLY A 107 4.32 5.86 0.43
CA GLY A 107 4.21 6.86 -0.62
C GLY A 107 5.26 7.95 -0.53
N ALA A 108 5.48 8.67 -1.63
CA ALA A 108 6.41 9.79 -1.68
C ALA A 108 6.02 10.86 -0.65
N LYS A 109 7.01 11.43 0.03
CA LYS A 109 6.79 12.39 1.11
C LYS A 109 6.07 13.64 0.58
N GLY A 110 5.01 14.07 1.26
CA GLY A 110 4.11 15.14 0.81
C GLY A 110 3.03 14.68 -0.17
N LYS A 111 3.01 13.39 -0.55
CA LYS A 111 2.07 12.81 -1.53
C LYS A 111 1.31 11.60 -0.98
N ARG A 112 1.16 11.52 0.34
CA ARG A 112 0.41 10.47 1.05
C ARG A 112 -0.89 11.07 1.56
N PHE A 113 -2.02 10.53 1.11
CA PHE A 113 -3.33 11.14 1.33
C PHE A 113 -4.32 10.15 1.94
N ALA A 114 -5.32 10.69 2.63
CA ALA A 114 -6.51 9.95 3.04
C ALA A 114 -7.78 10.75 2.73
N LEU A 115 -8.87 10.07 2.39
CA LEU A 115 -10.18 10.70 2.34
C LEU A 115 -10.75 10.86 3.77
N PRO A 116 -11.63 11.83 4.04
CA PRO A 116 -12.02 12.22 5.40
C PRO A 116 -12.64 11.12 6.27
N ASN A 117 -13.29 10.14 5.65
CA ASN A 117 -13.95 9.02 6.33
C ASN A 117 -13.13 7.72 6.24
N SER A 118 -11.87 7.82 5.87
CA SER A 118 -10.98 6.66 5.82
C SER A 118 -10.54 6.25 7.21
N GLU A 119 -10.34 4.95 7.40
CA GLU A 119 -9.80 4.34 8.59
C GLU A 119 -8.45 3.69 8.28
N ILE A 120 -7.47 3.93 9.14
CA ILE A 120 -6.13 3.40 8.99
C ILE A 120 -5.79 2.57 10.23
N MET A 121 -5.29 1.34 10.05
CA MET A 121 -4.93 0.47 11.18
C MET A 121 -3.51 -0.06 11.02
N ILE A 122 -2.73 0.07 12.08
CA ILE A 122 -1.39 -0.52 12.19
C ILE A 122 -1.36 -1.58 13.29
N HIS A 123 -0.58 -2.62 13.08
CA HIS A 123 -0.30 -3.66 14.06
C HIS A 123 0.96 -4.46 13.68
N GLN A 124 1.44 -5.30 14.60
CA GLN A 124 2.55 -6.21 14.35
C GLN A 124 2.17 -7.33 13.37
N PRO A 125 3.16 -7.95 12.67
CA PRO A 125 2.88 -9.06 11.78
C PRO A 125 2.31 -10.26 12.54
N LEU A 126 1.30 -10.90 11.95
CA LEU A 126 0.73 -12.14 12.45
C LEU A 126 1.50 -13.33 11.88
N GLY A 127 1.63 -14.38 12.67
CA GLY A 127 2.22 -15.61 12.22
C GLY A 127 2.06 -16.73 13.24
N GLY A 128 2.36 -17.94 12.80
CA GLY A 128 2.34 -19.12 13.63
C GLY A 128 3.22 -20.21 13.03
N ALA A 129 3.58 -21.19 13.85
CA ALA A 129 4.33 -22.36 13.41
C ALA A 129 3.83 -23.61 14.09
N LYS A 130 3.89 -24.72 13.35
CA LYS A 130 3.62 -26.05 13.86
C LYS A 130 4.69 -26.99 13.30
N GLY A 131 5.29 -27.79 14.16
CA GLY A 131 6.36 -28.72 13.77
C GLY A 131 7.22 -29.11 14.95
N GLN A 132 8.45 -29.52 14.68
CA GLN A 132 9.44 -29.85 15.70
C GLN A 132 9.91 -28.58 16.43
N ALA A 133 10.43 -28.70 17.65
CA ALA A 133 10.85 -27.58 18.47
C ALA A 133 11.82 -26.62 17.74
N THR A 134 12.77 -27.15 16.96
CA THR A 134 13.70 -26.36 16.16
C THR A 134 13.01 -25.56 15.05
N GLU A 135 12.02 -26.14 14.37
CA GLU A 135 11.23 -25.46 13.34
C GLU A 135 10.41 -24.32 13.91
N ILE A 136 9.78 -24.54 15.07
CA ILE A 136 9.03 -23.49 15.80
C ILE A 136 9.97 -22.33 16.19
N LYS A 137 11.17 -22.66 16.69
CA LYS A 137 12.18 -21.63 17.04
C LYS A 137 12.59 -20.82 15.82
N ILE A 138 12.90 -21.46 14.69
CA ILE A 138 13.26 -20.78 13.44
C ILE A 138 12.13 -19.84 12.98
N ALA A 139 10.89 -20.28 13.01
CA ALA A 139 9.74 -19.46 12.61
C ALA A 139 9.54 -18.27 13.57
N ALA A 140 9.70 -18.48 14.89
CA ALA A 140 9.62 -17.41 15.88
C ALA A 140 10.73 -16.35 15.66
N GLU A 141 11.96 -16.79 15.45
CA GLU A 141 13.08 -15.86 15.16
C GLU A 141 12.84 -15.09 13.85
N HIS A 142 12.27 -15.75 12.83
CA HIS A 142 11.95 -15.11 11.56
C HIS A 142 10.88 -14.03 11.68
N ILE A 143 9.78 -14.28 12.38
CA ILE A 143 8.72 -13.29 12.56
C ILE A 143 9.18 -12.09 13.40
N LEU A 144 10.03 -12.30 14.41
CA LEU A 144 10.61 -11.22 15.21
C LEU A 144 11.51 -10.31 14.36
N LYS A 145 12.35 -10.89 13.49
CA LYS A 145 13.17 -10.11 12.53
C LYS A 145 12.30 -9.35 11.54
N THR A 146 11.20 -9.95 11.09
CA THR A 146 10.23 -9.30 10.20
C THR A 146 9.57 -8.11 10.90
N ARG A 147 9.10 -8.28 12.13
CA ARG A 147 8.54 -7.21 12.96
C ARG A 147 9.52 -6.04 13.11
N GLU A 148 10.76 -6.32 13.49
CA GLU A 148 11.80 -5.29 13.64
C GLU A 148 12.03 -4.51 12.33
N ARG A 149 12.07 -5.21 11.17
CA ARG A 149 12.21 -4.57 9.86
C ARG A 149 11.04 -3.65 9.54
N LEU A 150 9.81 -4.12 9.71
CA LEU A 150 8.60 -3.33 9.45
C LEU A 150 8.53 -2.11 10.37
N ASN A 151 8.83 -2.26 11.66
CA ASN A 151 8.83 -1.15 12.61
C ASN A 151 9.86 -0.07 12.24
N LYS A 152 11.07 -0.46 11.82
CA LYS A 152 12.10 0.49 11.36
C LYS A 152 11.64 1.28 10.14
N ILE A 153 10.99 0.63 9.19
CA ILE A 153 10.46 1.29 7.99
C ILE A 153 9.31 2.24 8.36
N LEU A 154 8.36 1.79 9.21
CA LEU A 154 7.28 2.64 9.68
C LEU A 154 7.79 3.86 10.44
N ALA A 155 8.80 3.70 11.31
CA ALA A 155 9.43 4.82 12.02
C ALA A 155 10.03 5.83 11.04
N ALA A 156 10.74 5.37 10.01
CA ALA A 156 11.31 6.24 8.98
C ALA A 156 10.23 6.97 8.16
N ASN A 157 9.14 6.28 7.82
CA ASN A 157 8.06 6.84 7.01
C ASN A 157 7.20 7.86 7.79
N THR A 158 6.92 7.57 9.07
CA THR A 158 6.03 8.40 9.91
C THR A 158 6.76 9.52 10.64
N GLY A 159 8.05 9.36 10.91
CA GLY A 159 8.82 10.26 11.77
C GLY A 159 8.65 9.97 13.26
N GLN A 160 7.91 8.94 13.64
CA GLN A 160 7.80 8.45 15.02
C GLN A 160 9.09 7.76 15.46
N SER A 161 9.36 7.71 16.76
CA SER A 161 10.45 6.93 17.30
C SER A 161 10.20 5.42 17.13
N LEU A 162 11.26 4.63 16.99
CA LEU A 162 11.11 3.17 16.91
C LEU A 162 10.39 2.61 18.14
N GLU A 163 10.69 3.12 19.33
CA GLU A 163 10.04 2.73 20.58
C GLU A 163 8.52 3.01 20.54
N GLN A 164 8.12 4.18 20.01
CA GLN A 164 6.70 4.52 19.86
C GLN A 164 6.01 3.57 18.87
N ILE A 165 6.63 3.29 17.73
CA ILE A 165 6.10 2.32 16.75
C ILE A 165 5.93 0.92 17.38
N GLU A 166 6.90 0.47 18.18
CA GLU A 166 6.84 -0.84 18.86
C GLU A 166 5.65 -0.94 19.83
N ILE A 167 5.36 0.15 20.55
CA ILE A 167 4.20 0.24 21.45
C ILE A 167 2.89 0.25 20.66
N ASP A 168 2.80 1.12 19.65
CA ASP A 168 1.56 1.37 18.92
C ASP A 168 1.16 0.24 17.96
N THR A 169 2.13 -0.59 17.56
CA THR A 169 1.88 -1.77 16.73
C THR A 169 1.72 -3.07 17.53
N GLU A 170 1.82 -3.04 18.85
CA GLU A 170 1.70 -4.25 19.68
C GLU A 170 0.33 -4.92 19.56
N ARG A 171 -0.72 -4.14 19.34
CA ARG A 171 -2.09 -4.58 19.04
C ARG A 171 -2.67 -3.70 17.94
N ASP A 172 -3.89 -4.05 17.48
CA ASP A 172 -4.61 -3.28 16.49
C ASP A 172 -4.81 -1.84 16.97
N ASN A 173 -4.24 -0.90 16.26
CA ASN A 173 -4.31 0.53 16.53
C ASN A 173 -5.01 1.20 15.35
N PHE A 174 -6.31 1.51 15.55
CA PHE A 174 -7.16 2.14 14.56
C PHE A 174 -7.07 3.66 14.68
N MET A 175 -6.95 4.32 13.57
CA MET A 175 -6.86 5.78 13.45
C MET A 175 -7.83 6.28 12.38
N SER A 176 -8.54 7.37 12.67
CA SER A 176 -9.22 8.18 11.66
C SER A 176 -8.20 8.81 10.71
N ALA A 177 -8.66 9.37 9.60
CA ALA A 177 -7.81 10.05 8.64
C ALA A 177 -6.99 11.19 9.28
N GLU A 178 -7.61 11.98 10.17
CA GLU A 178 -6.94 13.09 10.86
C GLU A 178 -5.89 12.59 11.87
N GLU A 179 -6.21 11.55 12.67
CA GLU A 179 -5.25 10.93 13.59
C GLU A 179 -4.07 10.32 12.83
N ALA A 180 -4.31 9.70 11.67
CA ALA A 180 -3.26 9.14 10.82
C ALA A 180 -2.35 10.23 10.23
N LYS A 181 -2.89 11.41 9.94
CA LYS A 181 -2.12 12.59 9.54
C LYS A 181 -1.25 13.10 10.69
N GLU A 182 -1.82 13.27 11.88
CA GLU A 182 -1.06 13.70 13.06
C GLU A 182 0.04 12.70 13.42
N TYR A 183 -0.22 11.40 13.24
CA TYR A 183 0.74 10.33 13.45
C TYR A 183 1.86 10.31 12.41
N GLY A 184 1.61 10.81 11.19
CA GLY A 184 2.56 10.85 10.09
C GLY A 184 2.45 9.69 9.09
N LEU A 185 1.38 8.89 9.16
CA LEU A 185 1.08 7.84 8.18
C LEU A 185 0.66 8.40 6.83
N VAL A 186 -0.02 9.56 6.86
CA VAL A 186 -0.36 10.36 5.67
C VAL A 186 0.09 11.81 5.87
N ASP A 187 0.19 12.55 4.78
CA ASP A 187 0.61 13.96 4.80
C ASP A 187 -0.59 14.90 4.85
N GLU A 188 -1.73 14.51 4.23
CA GLU A 188 -2.90 15.36 4.15
C GLU A 188 -4.21 14.56 4.07
N VAL A 189 -5.28 15.12 4.64
CA VAL A 189 -6.65 14.65 4.46
C VAL A 189 -7.31 15.51 3.40
N ILE A 190 -7.65 14.91 2.24
CA ILE A 190 -8.19 15.65 1.08
C ILE A 190 -9.70 15.51 0.99
N THR A 191 -10.40 16.63 0.89
CA THR A 191 -11.87 16.72 0.84
C THR A 191 -12.41 16.97 -0.57
N SER A 192 -11.56 17.43 -1.48
CA SER A 192 -11.92 17.74 -2.88
C SER A 192 -10.71 17.57 -3.79
N HIS A 193 -10.99 17.39 -5.07
CA HIS A 193 -9.99 17.25 -6.14
C HIS A 193 -9.67 18.61 -6.72
#